data_f069000823265ec67d5cc84f20793184
#
_entry.id   f069000823265ec67d5cc84f20793184
#
_cell.length_a   1.000
_cell.length_b   1.000
_cell.length_c   1.000
_cell.angle_alpha   90.00
_cell.angle_beta   90.00
_cell.angle_gamma   90.00
#
_symmetry.space_group_name_H-M   'P 1'
#
loop_
_entity.id
_entity.type
_entity.pdbx_description
1 polymer ?
#
loop_
_entity_poly.entity_id
_entity_poly.type
_entity_poly.pdbx_seq_one_letter_code
_entity_poly.pdbx_strand_id
1 'polypeptide(L)'
;MKINGKNYRTIWHQWLTQNGAKNKALIVEYINQNKLPHQLLTEQAQSYQQIIHAISSMQVRGAPLIGASGAYGMALACAENPSDEALKQAAHELISARPTAVNLSWAVQRILQALLSQAESKRFEYAVELCSQLCDEDVALNQAIGQHGLSLIQSLAKAKPFQPVHILTHCNAGWLATVDWGTALAPIYAAYDAGIDIHVWVDETRPRNQGAALTAWELAQHGVAHTVICDNAGGHLMQHGQVDMVIVGADRVSRHGDVCNKIGTYLKALAAHAHQIPFYAAVPSPTIDWQVEQPLKQIPIEMRSPDEVRWVSGIDRDGKLNSVNIMPEASPALNPAFDITPAHLVTGIITERGVFAPSQLAAGYRESA
;
A
#
# COMPACT_ATOMS: atom_id res chain seq x y z
N MET A 1 -11.19 -1.44 8.87
CA MET A 1 -11.68 -0.03 8.78
C MET A 1 -13.19 -0.01 8.49
N LYS A 2 -13.82 1.18 8.45
CA LYS A 2 -15.28 1.28 8.25
C LYS A 2 -15.61 1.97 6.94
N ILE A 3 -16.61 1.43 6.23
CA ILE A 3 -17.25 2.08 5.09
C ILE A 3 -18.73 2.18 5.43
N ASN A 4 -19.29 3.39 5.46
CA ASN A 4 -20.68 3.63 5.84
C ASN A 4 -21.08 2.91 7.16
N GLY A 5 -20.18 2.93 8.15
CA GLY A 5 -20.38 2.32 9.46
C GLY A 5 -20.19 0.78 9.54
N LYS A 6 -19.94 0.09 8.43
CA LYS A 6 -19.66 -1.35 8.39
C LYS A 6 -18.16 -1.61 8.35
N ASN A 7 -17.70 -2.64 9.08
CA ASN A 7 -16.31 -3.05 9.04
C ASN A 7 -15.98 -3.76 7.71
N TYR A 8 -14.85 -3.40 7.12
CA TYR A 8 -14.30 -3.97 5.90
C TYR A 8 -12.82 -4.30 6.10
N ARG A 9 -12.38 -5.33 5.38
CA ARG A 9 -10.99 -5.55 4.97
C ARG A 9 -10.90 -5.32 3.46
N THR A 10 -9.72 -5.08 2.95
CA THR A 10 -9.53 -4.85 1.51
C THR A 10 -9.59 -6.14 0.71
N ILE A 11 -9.22 -7.25 1.33
CA ILE A 11 -9.29 -8.61 0.80
C ILE A 11 -9.70 -9.59 1.90
N TRP A 12 -10.54 -10.57 1.56
CA TRP A 12 -10.98 -11.65 2.46
C TRP A 12 -11.39 -12.87 1.67
N HIS A 13 -11.65 -13.99 2.33
CA HIS A 13 -12.19 -15.17 1.68
C HIS A 13 -13.54 -15.55 2.25
N GLN A 14 -14.30 -16.30 1.45
CA GLN A 14 -15.57 -16.93 1.82
C GLN A 14 -15.62 -18.38 1.33
N TRP A 15 -16.49 -19.15 1.96
CA TRP A 15 -16.76 -20.52 1.56
C TRP A 15 -18.12 -20.60 0.86
N LEU A 16 -18.14 -21.00 -0.41
CA LEU A 16 -19.39 -21.39 -1.06
C LEU A 16 -19.75 -22.83 -0.73
N THR A 17 -20.96 -23.00 -0.17
CA THR A 17 -21.56 -24.32 -0.04
C THR A 17 -22.34 -24.62 -1.31
N GLN A 18 -21.83 -25.49 -2.18
CA GLN A 18 -22.58 -25.95 -3.34
C GLN A 18 -23.64 -26.96 -2.89
N ASN A 19 -24.92 -26.65 -3.12
CA ASN A 19 -26.13 -27.48 -3.00
C ASN A 19 -25.93 -28.84 -2.30
N GLY A 20 -25.81 -28.85 -0.95
CA GLY A 20 -25.76 -30.10 -0.18
C GLY A 20 -24.49 -30.96 -0.32
N ALA A 21 -23.50 -30.52 -1.08
CA ALA A 21 -22.23 -31.21 -1.23
C ALA A 21 -21.30 -30.91 -0.04
N LYS A 22 -20.54 -31.93 0.38
CA LYS A 22 -19.51 -31.80 1.42
C LYS A 22 -18.33 -30.90 1.00
N ASN A 23 -18.23 -30.54 -0.29
CA ASN A 23 -17.16 -29.72 -0.82
C ASN A 23 -17.52 -28.24 -0.78
N LYS A 24 -16.73 -27.50 -0.01
CA LYS A 24 -16.77 -26.02 0.02
C LYS A 24 -15.78 -25.51 -1.01
N ALA A 25 -16.20 -24.59 -1.91
CA ALA A 25 -15.29 -23.88 -2.80
C ALA A 25 -14.79 -22.60 -2.11
N LEU A 26 -13.50 -22.33 -2.21
CA LEU A 26 -12.89 -21.09 -1.76
C LEU A 26 -13.20 -19.97 -2.76
N ILE A 27 -13.71 -18.85 -2.27
CA ILE A 27 -13.81 -17.60 -3.03
C ILE A 27 -13.00 -16.54 -2.30
N VAL A 28 -12.18 -15.83 -3.05
CA VAL A 28 -11.45 -14.66 -2.55
C VAL A 28 -12.16 -13.41 -3.04
N GLU A 29 -12.57 -12.57 -2.10
CA GLU A 29 -13.22 -11.29 -2.40
C GLU A 29 -12.25 -10.14 -2.11
N TYR A 30 -12.31 -9.10 -2.95
CA TYR A 30 -11.49 -7.90 -2.78
C TYR A 30 -12.20 -6.65 -3.30
N ILE A 31 -11.83 -5.49 -2.79
CA ILE A 31 -12.31 -4.19 -3.27
C ILE A 31 -11.57 -3.85 -4.57
N ASN A 32 -12.32 -3.66 -5.67
CA ASN A 32 -11.78 -3.20 -6.94
C ASN A 32 -11.46 -1.70 -6.87
N GLN A 33 -10.20 -1.37 -6.64
CA GLN A 33 -9.75 0.01 -6.45
C GLN A 33 -9.78 0.85 -7.73
N ASN A 34 -9.87 0.24 -8.92
CA ASN A 34 -10.01 0.97 -10.17
C ASN A 34 -11.39 1.63 -10.33
N LYS A 35 -12.37 1.25 -9.50
CA LYS A 35 -13.71 1.83 -9.50
C LYS A 35 -13.88 2.98 -8.52
N LEU A 36 -12.98 3.10 -7.54
CA LEU A 36 -12.95 4.21 -6.59
C LEU A 36 -12.42 5.49 -7.25
N PRO A 37 -12.87 6.67 -6.79
CA PRO A 37 -13.80 6.93 -5.68
C PRO A 37 -15.27 6.82 -6.08
N HIS A 38 -15.57 6.57 -7.36
CA HIS A 38 -16.91 6.75 -7.94
C HIS A 38 -17.85 5.59 -7.62
N GLN A 39 -17.30 4.38 -7.45
CA GLN A 39 -18.10 3.19 -7.16
C GLN A 39 -17.32 2.26 -6.22
N LEU A 40 -17.93 1.89 -5.09
CA LEU A 40 -17.45 0.80 -4.26
C LEU A 40 -17.94 -0.53 -4.86
N LEU A 41 -17.01 -1.29 -5.42
CA LEU A 41 -17.28 -2.59 -6.03
C LEU A 41 -16.37 -3.65 -5.42
N THR A 42 -16.93 -4.77 -4.98
CA THR A 42 -16.20 -5.97 -4.62
C THR A 42 -16.21 -6.96 -5.78
N GLU A 43 -15.06 -7.55 -6.07
CA GLU A 43 -14.88 -8.58 -7.07
C GLU A 43 -14.57 -9.92 -6.39
N GLN A 44 -14.79 -11.01 -7.12
CA GLN A 44 -14.57 -12.36 -6.65
C GLN A 44 -13.56 -13.08 -7.54
N ALA A 45 -12.58 -13.74 -6.93
CA ALA A 45 -11.66 -14.64 -7.60
C ALA A 45 -11.87 -16.08 -7.12
N GLN A 46 -11.94 -17.01 -8.07
CA GLN A 46 -12.09 -18.45 -7.86
C GLN A 46 -10.91 -19.25 -8.45
N SER A 47 -9.97 -18.55 -9.12
CA SER A 47 -8.73 -19.11 -9.65
C SER A 47 -7.56 -18.18 -9.39
N TYR A 48 -6.34 -18.72 -9.36
CA TYR A 48 -5.15 -17.89 -9.17
C TYR A 48 -4.87 -16.99 -10.38
N GLN A 49 -5.31 -17.35 -11.57
CA GLN A 49 -5.22 -16.50 -12.77
C GLN A 49 -6.05 -15.23 -12.61
N GLN A 50 -7.21 -15.29 -11.94
CA GLN A 50 -8.01 -14.10 -11.62
C GLN A 50 -7.29 -13.20 -10.63
N ILE A 51 -6.55 -13.74 -9.67
CA ILE A 51 -5.67 -12.96 -8.78
C ILE A 51 -4.53 -12.31 -9.55
N ILE A 52 -3.88 -13.04 -10.47
CA ILE A 52 -2.86 -12.46 -11.37
C ILE A 52 -3.44 -11.27 -12.14
N HIS A 53 -4.65 -11.42 -12.69
CA HIS A 53 -5.33 -10.33 -13.38
C HIS A 53 -5.62 -9.14 -12.45
N ALA A 54 -6.12 -9.39 -11.24
CA ALA A 54 -6.41 -8.34 -10.27
C ALA A 54 -5.16 -7.53 -9.89
N ILE A 55 -4.00 -8.20 -9.72
CA ILE A 55 -2.70 -7.56 -9.44
C ILE A 55 -2.19 -6.78 -10.65
N SER A 56 -2.13 -7.39 -11.83
CA SER A 56 -1.56 -6.78 -13.04
C SER A 56 -2.39 -5.61 -13.55
N SER A 57 -3.72 -5.69 -13.46
CA SER A 57 -4.66 -4.62 -13.83
C SER A 57 -4.83 -3.55 -12.74
N MET A 58 -4.15 -3.70 -11.58
CA MET A 58 -4.22 -2.78 -10.45
C MET A 58 -5.61 -2.67 -9.80
N GLN A 59 -6.46 -3.71 -9.89
CA GLN A 59 -7.68 -3.80 -9.10
C GLN A 59 -7.35 -3.90 -7.61
N VAL A 60 -6.26 -4.58 -7.28
CA VAL A 60 -5.57 -4.54 -5.98
C VAL A 60 -4.18 -3.96 -6.16
N ARG A 61 -3.73 -3.11 -5.23
CA ARG A 61 -2.44 -2.41 -5.28
C ARG A 61 -1.98 -2.05 -3.85
N GLY A 62 -0.73 -1.63 -3.70
CA GLY A 62 -0.08 -1.43 -2.41
C GLY A 62 0.72 -2.66 -2.00
N ALA A 63 1.95 -2.43 -1.49
CA ALA A 63 2.89 -3.52 -1.27
C ALA A 63 2.32 -4.64 -0.36
N PRO A 64 1.74 -4.37 0.83
CA PRO A 64 1.18 -5.42 1.68
C PRO A 64 -0.04 -6.12 1.05
N LEU A 65 -0.98 -5.37 0.45
CA LEU A 65 -2.18 -5.97 -0.16
C LEU A 65 -1.83 -6.89 -1.33
N ILE A 66 -0.85 -6.53 -2.15
CA ILE A 66 -0.38 -7.40 -3.24
C ILE A 66 0.21 -8.69 -2.67
N GLY A 67 0.92 -8.62 -1.54
CA GLY A 67 1.40 -9.80 -0.81
C GLY A 67 0.26 -10.70 -0.35
N ALA A 68 -0.74 -10.16 0.34
CA ALA A 68 -1.93 -10.90 0.78
C ALA A 68 -2.69 -11.51 -0.41
N SER A 69 -2.82 -10.76 -1.51
CA SER A 69 -3.45 -11.25 -2.75
C SER A 69 -2.67 -12.43 -3.34
N GLY A 70 -1.33 -12.36 -3.38
CA GLY A 70 -0.47 -13.45 -3.84
C GLY A 70 -0.60 -14.70 -2.96
N ALA A 71 -0.71 -14.54 -1.64
CA ALA A 71 -0.96 -15.64 -0.71
C ALA A 71 -2.29 -16.35 -1.04
N TYR A 72 -3.38 -15.60 -1.22
CA TYR A 72 -4.66 -16.17 -1.65
C TYR A 72 -4.60 -16.81 -3.05
N GLY A 73 -3.80 -16.24 -3.96
CA GLY A 73 -3.51 -16.86 -5.26
C GLY A 73 -2.91 -18.25 -5.12
N MET A 74 -1.97 -18.45 -4.18
CA MET A 74 -1.40 -19.76 -3.88
C MET A 74 -2.43 -20.74 -3.29
N ALA A 75 -3.35 -20.26 -2.45
CA ALA A 75 -4.43 -21.10 -1.91
C ALA A 75 -5.39 -21.55 -3.01
N LEU A 76 -5.75 -20.67 -3.95
CA LEU A 76 -6.58 -21.02 -5.10
C LEU A 76 -5.86 -21.99 -6.05
N ALA A 77 -4.56 -21.79 -6.32
CA ALA A 77 -3.75 -22.74 -7.09
C ALA A 77 -3.70 -24.12 -6.43
N CYS A 78 -3.58 -24.16 -5.11
CA CYS A 78 -3.59 -25.40 -4.35
C CYS A 78 -4.95 -26.12 -4.40
N ALA A 79 -6.05 -25.38 -4.47
CA ALA A 79 -7.39 -25.94 -4.66
C ALA A 79 -7.55 -26.58 -6.05
N GLU A 80 -6.91 -26.02 -7.08
CA GLU A 80 -6.94 -26.56 -8.45
C GLU A 80 -6.05 -27.80 -8.59
N ASN A 81 -4.80 -27.71 -8.12
CA ASN A 81 -3.83 -28.82 -8.17
C ASN A 81 -2.78 -28.68 -7.05
N PRO A 82 -2.80 -29.56 -6.04
CA PRO A 82 -1.87 -29.47 -4.91
C PRO A 82 -0.48 -30.07 -5.18
N SER A 83 -0.16 -30.54 -6.39
CA SER A 83 1.16 -31.13 -6.71
C SER A 83 2.29 -30.10 -6.63
N ASP A 84 3.50 -30.56 -6.33
CA ASP A 84 4.69 -29.71 -6.22
C ASP A 84 4.96 -28.89 -7.48
N GLU A 85 4.81 -29.53 -8.66
CA GLU A 85 5.05 -28.89 -9.95
C GLU A 85 4.04 -27.79 -10.22
N ALA A 86 2.76 -28.05 -9.98
CA ALA A 86 1.69 -27.07 -10.19
C ALA A 86 1.85 -25.87 -9.23
N LEU A 87 2.18 -26.09 -7.97
CA LEU A 87 2.39 -25.01 -7.00
C LEU A 87 3.62 -24.15 -7.34
N LYS A 88 4.71 -24.76 -7.81
CA LYS A 88 5.90 -24.02 -8.25
C LYS A 88 5.61 -23.16 -9.49
N GLN A 89 4.85 -23.71 -10.44
CA GLN A 89 4.42 -22.98 -11.64
C GLN A 89 3.52 -21.81 -11.28
N ALA A 90 2.49 -22.01 -10.45
CA ALA A 90 1.59 -20.95 -10.01
C ALA A 90 2.34 -19.84 -9.24
N ALA A 91 3.30 -20.20 -8.39
CA ALA A 91 4.15 -19.25 -7.69
C ALA A 91 4.96 -18.39 -8.67
N HIS A 92 5.56 -18.98 -9.70
CA HIS A 92 6.30 -18.27 -10.73
C HIS A 92 5.39 -17.28 -11.49
N GLU A 93 4.20 -17.71 -11.87
CA GLU A 93 3.24 -16.86 -12.59
C GLU A 93 2.72 -15.71 -11.73
N LEU A 94 2.38 -15.96 -10.46
CA LEU A 94 1.95 -14.92 -9.51
C LEU A 94 3.04 -13.86 -9.31
N ILE A 95 4.29 -14.26 -9.08
CA ILE A 95 5.42 -13.33 -8.91
C ILE A 95 5.64 -12.51 -10.19
N SER A 96 5.48 -13.14 -11.35
CA SER A 96 5.65 -12.50 -12.67
C SER A 96 4.57 -11.45 -12.97
N ALA A 97 3.44 -11.45 -12.25
CA ALA A 97 2.41 -10.42 -12.39
C ALA A 97 2.93 -9.00 -12.06
N ARG A 98 3.86 -8.89 -11.07
CA ARG A 98 4.59 -7.65 -10.74
C ARG A 98 5.98 -7.96 -10.17
N PRO A 99 6.99 -8.15 -11.02
CA PRO A 99 8.32 -8.61 -10.60
C PRO A 99 9.05 -7.63 -9.65
N THR A 100 8.66 -6.35 -9.64
CA THR A 100 9.25 -5.32 -8.78
C THR A 100 8.66 -5.30 -7.36
N ALA A 101 7.54 -6.00 -7.12
CA ALA A 101 6.83 -6.00 -5.85
C ALA A 101 7.42 -7.02 -4.87
N VAL A 102 8.27 -6.57 -3.94
CA VAL A 102 8.96 -7.43 -2.95
C VAL A 102 7.98 -8.21 -2.09
N ASN A 103 6.94 -7.56 -1.60
CA ASN A 103 5.93 -8.19 -0.75
C ASN A 103 5.18 -9.33 -1.45
N LEU A 104 4.96 -9.23 -2.77
CA LEU A 104 4.36 -10.30 -3.55
C LEU A 104 5.25 -11.55 -3.55
N SER A 105 6.52 -11.38 -3.92
CA SER A 105 7.48 -12.48 -3.94
C SER A 105 7.65 -13.10 -2.56
N TRP A 106 7.78 -12.26 -1.52
CA TRP A 106 7.90 -12.72 -0.13
C TRP A 106 6.70 -13.56 0.31
N ALA A 107 5.47 -13.09 0.10
CA ALA A 107 4.27 -13.80 0.53
C ALA A 107 4.08 -15.10 -0.24
N VAL A 108 4.22 -15.08 -1.57
CA VAL A 108 4.09 -16.26 -2.43
C VAL A 108 5.12 -17.33 -2.05
N GLN A 109 6.39 -16.94 -1.84
CA GLN A 109 7.45 -17.89 -1.45
C GLN A 109 7.22 -18.46 -0.05
N ARG A 110 6.77 -17.64 0.91
CA ARG A 110 6.42 -18.08 2.27
C ARG A 110 5.34 -19.16 2.23
N ILE A 111 4.26 -18.95 1.47
CA ILE A 111 3.18 -19.93 1.32
C ILE A 111 3.68 -21.18 0.59
N LEU A 112 4.38 -21.03 -0.54
CA LEU A 112 4.92 -22.15 -1.30
C LEU A 112 5.78 -23.06 -0.44
N GLN A 113 6.75 -22.52 0.30
CA GLN A 113 7.65 -23.30 1.16
C GLN A 113 6.87 -24.07 2.24
N ALA A 114 5.88 -23.42 2.86
CA ALA A 114 5.05 -24.05 3.87
C ALA A 114 4.22 -25.21 3.27
N LEU A 115 3.64 -25.03 2.06
CA LEU A 115 2.85 -26.07 1.40
C LEU A 115 3.70 -27.27 0.96
N LEU A 116 4.90 -27.03 0.43
CA LEU A 116 5.81 -28.11 0.02
C LEU A 116 6.27 -29.00 1.19
N SER A 117 6.20 -28.51 2.43
CA SER A 117 6.48 -29.31 3.63
C SER A 117 5.31 -30.19 4.09
N GLN A 118 4.13 -30.05 3.48
CA GLN A 118 2.91 -30.78 3.83
C GLN A 118 2.59 -31.88 2.81
N ALA A 119 1.89 -32.93 3.29
CA ALA A 119 1.29 -33.92 2.39
C ALA A 119 0.22 -33.26 1.50
N GLU A 120 0.18 -33.59 0.21
CA GLU A 120 -0.71 -32.97 -0.79
C GLU A 120 -2.18 -32.91 -0.34
N SER A 121 -2.69 -33.98 0.29
CA SER A 121 -4.08 -34.05 0.76
C SER A 121 -4.43 -33.03 1.87
N LYS A 122 -3.43 -32.43 2.53
CA LYS A 122 -3.62 -31.43 3.60
C LYS A 122 -3.31 -30.00 3.15
N ARG A 123 -2.70 -29.84 2.00
CA ARG A 123 -2.18 -28.53 1.53
C ARG A 123 -3.24 -27.48 1.39
N PHE A 124 -4.42 -27.82 0.87
CA PHE A 124 -5.46 -26.84 0.60
C PHE A 124 -6.00 -26.18 1.88
N GLU A 125 -6.40 -26.99 2.86
CA GLU A 125 -6.90 -26.45 4.13
C GLU A 125 -5.83 -25.62 4.85
N TYR A 126 -4.58 -26.13 4.84
CA TYR A 126 -3.44 -25.45 5.42
C TYR A 126 -3.11 -24.13 4.69
N ALA A 127 -3.24 -24.08 3.35
CA ALA A 127 -3.06 -22.84 2.58
C ALA A 127 -4.03 -21.75 3.01
N VAL A 128 -5.33 -22.09 3.16
CA VAL A 128 -6.35 -21.13 3.58
C VAL A 128 -6.09 -20.61 5.00
N GLU A 129 -5.67 -21.48 5.91
CA GLU A 129 -5.29 -21.11 7.27
C GLU A 129 -4.10 -20.13 7.26
N LEU A 130 -3.05 -20.42 6.50
CA LEU A 130 -1.87 -19.56 6.36
C LEU A 130 -2.21 -18.20 5.74
N CYS A 131 -3.12 -18.16 4.77
CA CYS A 131 -3.59 -16.88 4.19
C CYS A 131 -4.30 -16.03 5.25
N SER A 132 -5.15 -16.66 6.08
CA SER A 132 -5.83 -15.96 7.18
C SER A 132 -4.84 -15.41 8.19
N GLN A 133 -3.85 -16.24 8.60
CA GLN A 133 -2.78 -15.81 9.52
C GLN A 133 -1.96 -14.65 8.94
N LEU A 134 -1.57 -14.73 7.65
CA LEU A 134 -0.82 -13.65 6.99
C LEU A 134 -1.62 -12.35 6.96
N CYS A 135 -2.92 -12.42 6.69
CA CYS A 135 -3.79 -11.25 6.73
C CYS A 135 -3.92 -10.66 8.14
N ASP A 136 -4.04 -11.49 9.17
CA ASP A 136 -4.11 -11.04 10.56
C ASP A 136 -2.77 -10.47 11.05
N GLU A 137 -1.64 -11.06 10.62
CA GLU A 137 -0.30 -10.51 10.84
C GLU A 137 -0.18 -9.12 10.20
N ASP A 138 -0.61 -8.95 8.94
CA ASP A 138 -0.58 -7.64 8.25
C ASP A 138 -1.36 -6.58 9.05
N VAL A 139 -2.57 -6.92 9.49
CA VAL A 139 -3.38 -6.02 10.32
C VAL A 139 -2.65 -5.62 11.61
N ALA A 140 -2.05 -6.58 12.31
CA ALA A 140 -1.33 -6.33 13.56
C ALA A 140 -0.09 -5.44 13.35
N LEU A 141 0.69 -5.69 12.28
CA LEU A 141 1.85 -4.86 11.93
C LEU A 141 1.42 -3.42 11.66
N ASN A 142 0.35 -3.22 10.91
CA ASN A 142 -0.14 -1.89 10.55
C ASN A 142 -0.75 -1.14 11.76
N GLN A 143 -1.41 -1.84 12.67
CA GLN A 143 -1.84 -1.26 13.93
C GLN A 143 -0.66 -0.78 14.78
N ALA A 144 0.42 -1.56 14.87
CA ALA A 144 1.62 -1.17 15.60
C ALA A 144 2.31 0.04 14.96
N ILE A 145 2.40 0.10 13.62
CA ILE A 145 2.87 1.29 12.89
C ILE A 145 2.03 2.52 13.28
N GLY A 146 0.70 2.36 13.33
CA GLY A 146 -0.21 3.42 13.75
C GLY A 146 0.11 3.94 15.15
N GLN A 147 0.36 3.06 16.11
CA GLN A 147 0.69 3.44 17.50
C GLN A 147 2.06 4.13 17.60
N HIS A 148 3.07 3.64 16.90
CA HIS A 148 4.39 4.27 16.92
C HIS A 148 4.38 5.65 16.26
N GLY A 149 3.67 5.81 15.13
CA GLY A 149 3.54 7.10 14.46
C GLY A 149 2.64 8.09 15.21
N LEU A 150 1.65 7.61 15.98
CA LEU A 150 0.80 8.43 16.83
C LEU A 150 1.62 9.27 17.80
N SER A 151 2.67 8.72 18.40
CA SER A 151 3.52 9.41 19.36
C SER A 151 4.22 10.65 18.74
N LEU A 152 4.54 10.60 17.44
CA LEU A 152 5.13 11.74 16.72
C LEU A 152 4.10 12.84 16.54
N ILE A 153 2.88 12.50 16.12
CA ILE A 153 1.77 13.45 15.93
C ILE A 153 1.39 14.09 17.27
N GLN A 154 1.33 13.30 18.37
CA GLN A 154 1.08 13.81 19.72
C GLN A 154 2.12 14.84 20.15
N SER A 155 3.39 14.62 19.82
CA SER A 155 4.46 15.54 20.15
C SER A 155 4.31 16.88 19.42
N LEU A 156 3.91 16.86 18.15
CA LEU A 156 3.60 18.06 17.38
C LEU A 156 2.37 18.79 17.91
N ALA A 157 1.30 18.06 18.23
CA ALA A 157 0.08 18.65 18.82
C ALA A 157 0.36 19.35 20.15
N LYS A 158 1.22 18.78 21.01
CA LYS A 158 1.65 19.42 22.26
C LYS A 158 2.45 20.71 22.02
N ALA A 159 3.25 20.76 20.96
CA ALA A 159 4.03 21.95 20.60
C ALA A 159 3.17 23.07 19.97
N LYS A 160 1.97 22.74 19.47
CA LYS A 160 1.05 23.67 18.80
C LYS A 160 -0.36 23.62 19.45
N PRO A 161 -0.50 24.02 20.72
CA PRO A 161 -1.80 23.93 21.40
C PRO A 161 -2.85 24.78 20.66
N PHE A 162 -4.06 24.24 20.54
CA PHE A 162 -5.21 24.89 19.89
C PHE A 162 -5.07 25.12 18.37
N GLN A 163 -4.15 24.43 17.73
CA GLN A 163 -4.01 24.46 16.26
C GLN A 163 -3.97 23.02 15.74
N PRO A 164 -4.53 22.74 14.56
CA PRO A 164 -4.43 21.42 13.95
C PRO A 164 -2.98 21.08 13.58
N VAL A 165 -2.63 19.83 13.67
CA VAL A 165 -1.39 19.31 13.10
C VAL A 165 -1.61 19.04 11.61
N HIS A 166 -0.85 19.74 10.76
CA HIS A 166 -0.94 19.64 9.32
C HIS A 166 0.02 18.56 8.78
N ILE A 167 -0.52 17.51 8.22
CA ILE A 167 0.24 16.35 7.73
C ILE A 167 0.10 16.30 6.21
N LEU A 168 1.22 16.24 5.47
CA LEU A 168 1.20 16.02 4.03
C LEU A 168 1.47 14.55 3.75
N THR A 169 0.68 13.96 2.84
CA THR A 169 0.87 12.60 2.35
C THR A 169 0.81 12.51 0.83
N HIS A 170 1.45 11.49 0.27
CA HIS A 170 1.58 11.27 -1.17
C HIS A 170 1.20 9.84 -1.54
N CYS A 171 0.48 9.65 -2.64
CA CYS A 171 -0.07 8.39 -3.10
C CYS A 171 -1.17 7.85 -2.15
N ASN A 172 -1.34 6.54 -2.11
CA ASN A 172 -2.19 5.88 -1.14
C ASN A 172 -1.40 4.80 -0.38
N ALA A 173 -1.25 5.02 0.89
CA ALA A 173 -0.69 4.08 1.86
C ALA A 173 -1.61 3.96 3.09
N GLY A 174 -2.91 4.01 2.84
CA GLY A 174 -3.99 3.74 3.78
C GLY A 174 -4.40 2.27 3.76
N TRP A 175 -5.56 1.98 4.37
CA TRP A 175 -6.04 0.61 4.51
C TRP A 175 -6.34 -0.07 3.17
N LEU A 176 -6.65 0.68 2.10
CA LEU A 176 -6.75 0.15 0.74
C LEU A 176 -5.43 -0.39 0.17
N ALA A 177 -4.29 -0.02 0.75
CA ALA A 177 -2.96 -0.53 0.35
C ALA A 177 -2.51 -1.78 1.12
N THR A 178 -3.26 -2.19 2.13
CA THR A 178 -3.00 -3.28 3.08
C THR A 178 -4.25 -4.13 3.24
N VAL A 179 -4.25 -5.09 4.15
CA VAL A 179 -5.48 -5.81 4.51
C VAL A 179 -6.42 -4.90 5.32
N ASP A 180 -5.85 -4.16 6.29
CA ASP A 180 -6.56 -3.14 7.07
C ASP A 180 -5.57 -2.14 7.68
N TRP A 181 -6.04 -0.99 8.20
CA TRP A 181 -5.30 0.11 8.84
C TRP A 181 -4.46 0.97 7.90
N GLY A 182 -3.71 0.37 6.99
CA GLY A 182 -2.72 1.08 6.18
C GLY A 182 -1.39 1.30 6.90
N THR A 183 -0.42 1.83 6.19
CA THR A 183 0.89 2.16 6.74
C THR A 183 0.99 3.65 7.11
N ALA A 184 1.09 4.56 6.12
CA ALA A 184 1.22 5.99 6.36
C ALA A 184 -0.05 6.62 6.95
N LEU A 185 -1.23 6.12 6.62
CA LEU A 185 -2.48 6.64 7.18
C LEU A 185 -2.82 6.04 8.55
N ALA A 186 -2.22 4.91 8.97
CA ALA A 186 -2.48 4.33 10.28
C ALA A 186 -2.18 5.29 11.44
N PRO A 187 -1.04 6.03 11.48
CA PRO A 187 -0.81 7.07 12.49
C PRO A 187 -1.85 8.20 12.45
N ILE A 188 -2.32 8.55 11.26
CA ILE A 188 -3.33 9.60 11.06
C ILE A 188 -4.68 9.16 11.64
N TYR A 189 -5.11 7.93 11.35
CA TYR A 189 -6.32 7.35 11.94
C TYR A 189 -6.21 7.24 13.46
N ALA A 190 -5.08 6.76 13.97
CA ALA A 190 -4.83 6.67 15.41
C ALA A 190 -4.87 8.04 16.10
N ALA A 191 -4.34 9.09 15.46
CA ALA A 191 -4.39 10.45 15.98
C ALA A 191 -5.81 11.01 15.99
N TYR A 192 -6.57 10.82 14.91
CA TYR A 192 -7.97 11.21 14.84
C TYR A 192 -8.83 10.51 15.91
N ASP A 193 -8.68 9.19 16.02
CA ASP A 193 -9.41 8.39 17.01
C ASP A 193 -9.03 8.76 18.46
N ALA A 194 -7.81 9.28 18.68
CA ALA A 194 -7.36 9.83 19.96
C ALA A 194 -7.85 11.28 20.21
N GLY A 195 -8.65 11.85 19.30
CA GLY A 195 -9.21 13.20 19.44
C GLY A 195 -8.21 14.33 19.19
N ILE A 196 -7.11 14.06 18.49
CA ILE A 196 -6.15 15.10 18.10
C ILE A 196 -6.69 15.83 16.89
N ASP A 197 -6.67 17.16 16.93
CA ASP A 197 -7.04 17.99 15.80
C ASP A 197 -5.95 17.90 14.73
N ILE A 198 -6.30 17.33 13.58
CA ILE A 198 -5.40 17.10 12.44
C ILE A 198 -6.04 17.56 11.14
N HIS A 199 -5.21 18.01 10.21
CA HIS A 199 -5.61 18.25 8.82
C HIS A 199 -4.61 17.61 7.86
N VAL A 200 -5.11 16.87 6.86
CA VAL A 200 -4.26 16.15 5.92
C VAL A 200 -4.26 16.81 4.55
N TRP A 201 -3.09 17.22 4.09
CA TRP A 201 -2.84 17.61 2.71
C TRP A 201 -2.58 16.35 1.89
N VAL A 202 -3.43 16.09 0.93
CA VAL A 202 -3.36 14.89 0.09
C VAL A 202 -2.91 15.29 -1.31
N ASP A 203 -1.67 14.95 -1.69
CA ASP A 203 -1.24 15.07 -3.08
C ASP A 203 -2.17 14.23 -3.99
N GLU A 204 -2.66 14.80 -5.09
CA GLU A 204 -3.50 14.05 -6.04
C GLU A 204 -2.82 12.79 -6.59
N THR A 205 -1.49 12.83 -6.73
CA THR A 205 -0.61 11.73 -7.14
C THR A 205 -0.82 11.27 -8.58
N ARG A 206 -0.45 12.13 -9.52
CA ARG A 206 -0.39 11.77 -10.93
C ARG A 206 0.63 10.64 -11.17
N PRO A 207 0.43 9.79 -12.25
CA PRO A 207 -0.64 9.89 -13.24
C PRO A 207 -1.96 9.22 -12.84
N ARG A 208 -1.98 8.27 -11.89
CA ARG A 208 -3.19 7.49 -11.56
C ARG A 208 -4.11 8.14 -10.52
N ASN A 209 -3.77 9.31 -10.02
CA ASN A 209 -4.54 10.06 -9.03
C ASN A 209 -4.86 9.25 -7.75
N GLN A 210 -3.92 8.42 -7.29
CA GLN A 210 -4.16 7.51 -6.16
C GLN A 210 -4.37 8.25 -4.84
N GLY A 211 -3.84 9.47 -4.70
CA GLY A 211 -4.16 10.34 -3.58
C GLY A 211 -5.60 10.87 -3.65
N ALA A 212 -5.97 11.47 -4.77
CA ALA A 212 -7.31 12.02 -4.95
C ALA A 212 -8.40 10.93 -4.96
N ALA A 213 -8.14 9.79 -5.60
CA ALA A 213 -9.12 8.72 -5.78
C ALA A 213 -9.25 7.79 -4.57
N LEU A 214 -8.15 7.51 -3.87
CA LEU A 214 -8.13 6.50 -2.81
C LEU A 214 -7.90 7.11 -1.43
N THR A 215 -6.83 7.90 -1.24
CA THR A 215 -6.51 8.47 0.07
C THR A 215 -7.59 9.43 0.55
N ALA A 216 -8.04 10.35 -0.30
CA ALA A 216 -9.11 11.27 0.04
C ALA A 216 -10.43 10.52 0.33
N TRP A 217 -10.73 9.47 -0.43
CA TRP A 217 -11.89 8.64 -0.18
C TRP A 217 -11.82 7.92 1.17
N GLU A 218 -10.68 7.32 1.52
CA GLU A 218 -10.47 6.68 2.83
C GLU A 218 -10.64 7.67 3.99
N LEU A 219 -9.98 8.84 3.89
CA LEU A 219 -10.05 9.89 4.93
C LEU A 219 -11.47 10.39 5.10
N ALA A 220 -12.23 10.58 4.00
CA ALA A 220 -13.64 10.97 4.05
C ALA A 220 -14.50 9.91 4.74
N GLN A 221 -14.29 8.61 4.47
CA GLN A 221 -15.00 7.51 5.14
C GLN A 221 -14.72 7.45 6.64
N HIS A 222 -13.52 7.83 7.07
CA HIS A 222 -13.13 7.86 8.49
C HIS A 222 -13.53 9.17 9.19
N GLY A 223 -13.84 10.23 8.44
CA GLY A 223 -14.21 11.55 8.96
C GLY A 223 -13.02 12.48 9.24
N VAL A 224 -11.82 12.14 8.75
CA VAL A 224 -10.61 12.95 8.92
C VAL A 224 -10.64 14.17 8.01
N ALA A 225 -10.39 15.35 8.56
CA ALA A 225 -10.29 16.61 7.81
C ALA A 225 -9.11 16.56 6.83
N HIS A 226 -9.37 16.81 5.55
CA HIS A 226 -8.35 16.75 4.51
C HIS A 226 -8.66 17.69 3.35
N THR A 227 -7.62 17.99 2.56
CA THR A 227 -7.73 18.76 1.31
C THR A 227 -6.84 18.10 0.26
N VAL A 228 -7.42 17.83 -0.91
CA VAL A 228 -6.65 17.35 -2.07
C VAL A 228 -5.96 18.54 -2.73
N ILE A 229 -4.69 18.36 -3.05
CA ILE A 229 -3.84 19.37 -3.69
C ILE A 229 -3.16 18.80 -4.93
N CYS A 230 -2.79 19.67 -5.87
CA CYS A 230 -1.90 19.28 -6.96
C CYS A 230 -0.53 18.83 -6.41
N ASP A 231 0.10 17.84 -7.05
CA ASP A 231 1.38 17.30 -6.60
C ASP A 231 2.47 18.35 -6.35
N ASN A 232 2.49 19.42 -7.14
CA ASN A 232 3.47 20.50 -7.00
C ASN A 232 3.14 21.51 -5.90
N ALA A 233 1.91 21.49 -5.34
CA ALA A 233 1.50 22.46 -4.31
C ALA A 233 2.12 22.16 -2.94
N GLY A 234 2.54 20.90 -2.66
CA GLY A 234 3.11 20.52 -1.37
C GLY A 234 4.33 21.36 -0.97
N GLY A 235 5.26 21.61 -1.90
CA GLY A 235 6.41 22.49 -1.65
C GLY A 235 6.02 23.93 -1.33
N HIS A 236 4.99 24.46 -1.99
CA HIS A 236 4.45 25.78 -1.69
C HIS A 236 3.88 25.87 -0.26
N LEU A 237 3.09 24.86 0.15
CA LEU A 237 2.53 24.81 1.50
C LEU A 237 3.64 24.71 2.57
N MET A 238 4.71 23.92 2.31
CA MET A 238 5.87 23.83 3.19
C MET A 238 6.57 25.18 3.34
N GLN A 239 6.79 25.91 2.23
CA GLN A 239 7.40 27.22 2.20
C GLN A 239 6.62 28.24 3.05
N HIS A 240 5.30 28.07 3.18
CA HIS A 240 4.42 28.97 3.93
C HIS A 240 4.12 28.48 5.35
N GLY A 241 4.84 27.46 5.84
CA GLY A 241 4.66 26.92 7.20
C GLY A 241 3.33 26.23 7.43
N GLN A 242 2.70 25.70 6.36
CA GLN A 242 1.40 25.03 6.41
C GLN A 242 1.52 23.51 6.44
N VAL A 243 2.71 22.95 6.67
CA VAL A 243 2.96 21.52 6.83
C VAL A 243 3.86 21.32 8.04
N ASP A 244 3.43 20.51 8.99
CA ASP A 244 4.19 20.18 10.21
C ASP A 244 5.01 18.90 10.06
N MET A 245 4.55 17.97 9.23
CA MET A 245 5.25 16.72 8.91
C MET A 245 4.78 16.13 7.59
N VAL A 246 5.62 15.32 6.99
CA VAL A 246 5.28 14.49 5.84
C VAL A 246 5.31 13.02 6.26
N ILE A 247 4.26 12.26 5.96
CA ILE A 247 4.22 10.81 6.14
C ILE A 247 3.83 10.16 4.82
N VAL A 248 4.68 9.25 4.32
CA VAL A 248 4.42 8.46 3.10
C VAL A 248 4.57 6.98 3.38
N GLY A 249 4.00 6.13 2.53
CA GLY A 249 4.35 4.72 2.50
C GLY A 249 5.64 4.46 1.72
N ALA A 250 5.93 3.19 1.45
CA ALA A 250 6.94 2.81 0.50
C ALA A 250 6.59 1.49 -0.20
N ASP A 251 7.06 1.35 -1.44
CA ASP A 251 7.02 0.09 -2.17
C ASP A 251 8.24 -0.78 -1.81
N ARG A 252 9.34 -0.15 -1.39
CA ARG A 252 10.55 -0.82 -0.88
C ARG A 252 11.40 0.15 -0.08
N VAL A 253 12.02 -0.32 0.99
CA VAL A 253 13.01 0.43 1.77
C VAL A 253 14.32 -0.36 1.75
N SER A 254 15.45 0.30 1.48
CA SER A 254 16.77 -0.35 1.55
C SER A 254 17.20 -0.59 3.00
N ARG A 255 18.19 -1.46 3.20
CA ARG A 255 18.82 -1.68 4.51
C ARG A 255 19.40 -0.40 5.17
N HIS A 256 19.64 0.63 4.36
CA HIS A 256 20.20 1.91 4.80
C HIS A 256 19.13 2.99 4.99
N GLY A 257 17.85 2.65 4.73
CA GLY A 257 16.72 3.56 4.91
C GLY A 257 16.43 4.46 3.71
N ASP A 258 16.98 4.15 2.52
CA ASP A 258 16.51 4.80 1.29
C ASP A 258 15.12 4.30 0.94
N VAL A 259 14.25 5.19 0.49
CA VAL A 259 12.83 4.92 0.28
C VAL A 259 12.48 4.93 -1.20
N CYS A 260 12.14 3.77 -1.77
CA CYS A 260 11.53 3.67 -3.09
C CYS A 260 10.01 3.75 -2.93
N ASN A 261 9.41 4.78 -3.49
CA ASN A 261 7.96 5.01 -3.41
C ASN A 261 7.43 5.66 -4.68
N LYS A 262 6.13 5.88 -4.75
CA LYS A 262 5.44 6.51 -5.88
C LYS A 262 6.18 7.77 -6.32
N ILE A 263 6.34 7.90 -7.67
CA ILE A 263 6.96 9.07 -8.32
C ILE A 263 6.43 10.38 -7.71
N GLY A 264 7.31 11.31 -7.37
CA GLY A 264 7.02 12.57 -6.67
C GLY A 264 7.38 12.55 -5.18
N THR A 265 7.64 11.39 -4.60
CA THR A 265 8.07 11.26 -3.19
C THR A 265 9.40 11.94 -2.94
N TYR A 266 10.37 11.76 -3.82
CA TYR A 266 11.68 12.41 -3.74
C TYR A 266 11.57 13.93 -3.75
N LEU A 267 10.70 14.50 -4.58
CA LEU A 267 10.45 15.96 -4.62
C LEU A 267 9.87 16.47 -3.31
N LYS A 268 8.98 15.70 -2.65
CA LYS A 268 8.43 16.05 -1.33
C LYS A 268 9.49 16.01 -0.25
N ALA A 269 10.38 15.00 -0.27
CA ALA A 269 11.48 14.90 0.68
C ALA A 269 12.49 16.05 0.53
N LEU A 270 12.80 16.45 -0.70
CA LEU A 270 13.65 17.63 -0.98
C LEU A 270 13.03 18.91 -0.44
N ALA A 271 11.73 19.14 -0.70
CA ALA A 271 11.02 20.30 -0.20
C ALA A 271 10.95 20.31 1.34
N ALA A 272 10.64 19.18 1.95
CA ALA A 272 10.59 19.02 3.40
C ALA A 272 11.96 19.31 4.02
N HIS A 273 13.05 18.76 3.46
CA HIS A 273 14.42 19.00 3.93
C HIS A 273 14.80 20.48 3.84
N ALA A 274 14.47 21.15 2.73
CA ALA A 274 14.78 22.58 2.54
C ALA A 274 14.06 23.48 3.57
N HIS A 275 12.92 23.05 4.08
CA HIS A 275 12.11 23.78 5.08
C HIS A 275 12.19 23.17 6.48
N GLN A 276 13.11 22.22 6.74
CA GLN A 276 13.31 21.57 8.05
C GLN A 276 12.06 20.89 8.59
N ILE A 277 11.19 20.41 7.69
CA ILE A 277 9.99 19.64 8.02
C ILE A 277 10.35 18.15 8.11
N PRO A 278 9.97 17.45 9.19
CA PRO A 278 10.27 16.04 9.33
C PRO A 278 9.54 15.21 8.25
N PHE A 279 10.29 14.32 7.60
CA PHE A 279 9.81 13.41 6.56
C PHE A 279 9.94 11.96 7.04
N TYR A 280 8.82 11.25 7.12
CA TYR A 280 8.77 9.87 7.56
C TYR A 280 8.24 8.93 6.48
N ALA A 281 8.81 7.73 6.41
CA ALA A 281 8.22 6.62 5.67
C ALA A 281 7.68 5.58 6.66
N ALA A 282 6.44 5.15 6.48
CA ALA A 282 5.78 4.16 7.33
C ALA A 282 5.61 2.84 6.57
N VAL A 283 6.25 1.78 7.07
CA VAL A 283 6.33 0.49 6.38
C VAL A 283 6.40 -0.68 7.36
N PRO A 284 5.77 -1.83 7.05
CA PRO A 284 5.97 -3.07 7.79
C PRO A 284 7.27 -3.76 7.36
N SER A 285 7.82 -4.62 8.21
CA SER A 285 9.05 -5.40 7.97
C SER A 285 9.18 -6.02 6.58
N PRO A 286 8.12 -6.63 5.98
CA PRO A 286 8.25 -7.26 4.66
C PRO A 286 8.52 -6.29 3.50
N THR A 287 8.38 -4.99 3.74
CA THR A 287 8.71 -3.94 2.75
C THR A 287 10.19 -3.53 2.81
N ILE A 288 10.92 -3.93 3.86
CA ILE A 288 12.34 -3.64 4.01
C ILE A 288 13.15 -4.72 3.29
N ASP A 289 13.91 -4.31 2.28
CA ASP A 289 14.79 -5.20 1.52
C ASP A 289 16.24 -5.10 2.05
N TRP A 290 16.58 -6.08 2.88
CA TRP A 290 17.88 -6.15 3.55
C TRP A 290 19.07 -6.44 2.61
N GLN A 291 18.79 -6.84 1.36
CA GLN A 291 19.83 -7.17 0.35
C GLN A 291 20.23 -5.96 -0.49
N VAL A 292 19.42 -4.89 -0.48
CA VAL A 292 19.69 -3.68 -1.26
C VAL A 292 20.68 -2.79 -0.54
N GLU A 293 21.87 -2.63 -1.15
CA GLU A 293 22.95 -1.77 -0.68
C GLU A 293 23.13 -0.49 -1.52
N GLN A 294 22.83 -0.56 -2.81
CA GLN A 294 22.93 0.55 -3.75
C GLN A 294 21.58 0.76 -4.47
N PRO A 295 20.62 1.45 -3.83
CA PRO A 295 19.23 1.48 -4.30
C PRO A 295 19.07 1.94 -5.73
N LEU A 296 19.75 3.02 -6.14
CA LEU A 296 19.68 3.57 -7.51
C LEU A 296 20.13 2.60 -8.61
N LYS A 297 20.93 1.57 -8.25
CA LYS A 297 21.39 0.56 -9.22
C LYS A 297 20.65 -0.76 -9.11
N GLN A 298 20.17 -1.10 -7.90
CA GLN A 298 19.62 -2.42 -7.59
C GLN A 298 18.10 -2.47 -7.60
N ILE A 299 17.43 -1.32 -7.34
CA ILE A 299 15.98 -1.27 -7.39
C ILE A 299 15.54 -0.94 -8.83
N PRO A 300 14.91 -1.88 -9.54
CA PRO A 300 14.39 -1.59 -10.87
C PRO A 300 13.16 -0.67 -10.75
N ILE A 301 13.17 0.44 -11.50
CA ILE A 301 12.02 1.33 -11.58
C ILE A 301 11.06 0.81 -12.66
N GLU A 302 9.86 0.46 -12.25
CA GLU A 302 8.79 0.02 -13.15
C GLU A 302 8.42 1.14 -14.13
N MET A 303 8.57 0.87 -15.42
CA MET A 303 8.08 1.76 -16.48
C MET A 303 6.67 1.32 -16.87
N ARG A 304 5.70 2.16 -16.60
CA ARG A 304 4.29 1.87 -16.87
C ARG A 304 3.82 2.45 -18.21
N SER A 305 2.60 2.08 -18.63
CA SER A 305 2.03 2.58 -19.88
C SER A 305 2.03 4.12 -19.89
N PRO A 306 2.52 4.75 -20.98
CA PRO A 306 2.40 6.19 -21.18
C PRO A 306 0.94 6.66 -21.25
N ASP A 307 -0.01 5.76 -21.52
CA ASP A 307 -1.44 6.08 -21.53
C ASP A 307 -1.95 6.52 -20.16
N GLU A 308 -1.36 6.07 -19.05
CA GLU A 308 -1.72 6.57 -17.74
C GLU A 308 -1.43 8.07 -17.56
N VAL A 309 -0.40 8.58 -18.27
CA VAL A 309 -0.09 10.04 -18.30
C VAL A 309 -1.03 10.76 -19.27
N ARG A 310 -1.34 10.14 -20.40
CA ARG A 310 -2.12 10.71 -21.49
C ARG A 310 -3.61 10.83 -21.15
N TRP A 311 -4.17 9.84 -20.48
CA TRP A 311 -5.60 9.76 -20.22
C TRP A 311 -5.92 9.98 -18.75
N VAL A 312 -6.96 10.79 -18.48
CA VAL A 312 -7.50 10.98 -17.14
C VAL A 312 -8.96 10.57 -17.14
N SER A 313 -9.31 9.71 -16.18
CA SER A 313 -10.70 9.28 -15.99
C SER A 313 -11.34 10.05 -14.85
N GLY A 314 -12.62 10.38 -15.00
CA GLY A 314 -13.39 11.08 -13.99
C GLY A 314 -14.86 11.15 -14.37
N ILE A 315 -15.68 11.66 -13.45
CA ILE A 315 -17.10 11.93 -13.70
C ILE A 315 -17.25 13.33 -14.31
N ASP A 316 -17.92 13.41 -15.45
CA ASP A 316 -18.25 14.67 -16.09
C ASP A 316 -19.39 15.42 -15.35
N ARG A 317 -19.76 16.60 -15.86
CA ARG A 317 -20.81 17.42 -15.25
C ARG A 317 -22.20 16.78 -15.32
N ASP A 318 -22.40 15.81 -16.19
CA ASP A 318 -23.65 15.04 -16.35
C ASP A 318 -23.68 13.78 -15.48
N GLY A 319 -22.63 13.56 -14.65
CA GLY A 319 -22.53 12.41 -13.77
C GLY A 319 -22.06 11.12 -14.46
N LYS A 320 -21.50 11.20 -15.69
CA LYS A 320 -21.04 10.03 -16.44
C LYS A 320 -19.53 9.86 -16.27
N LEU A 321 -19.11 8.62 -16.05
CA LEU A 321 -17.69 8.26 -16.03
C LEU A 321 -17.12 8.30 -17.44
N ASN A 322 -16.16 9.19 -17.67
CA ASN A 322 -15.48 9.39 -18.94
C ASN A 322 -13.96 9.34 -18.76
N SER A 323 -13.25 9.07 -19.85
CA SER A 323 -11.80 9.19 -19.94
C SER A 323 -11.44 10.16 -21.06
N VAL A 324 -10.61 11.14 -20.74
CA VAL A 324 -10.25 12.23 -21.67
C VAL A 324 -8.74 12.26 -21.90
N ASN A 325 -8.34 12.51 -23.16
CA ASN A 325 -6.95 12.78 -23.49
C ASN A 325 -6.60 14.23 -23.09
N ILE A 326 -5.53 14.41 -22.32
CA ILE A 326 -5.11 15.72 -21.79
C ILE A 326 -3.85 16.29 -22.44
N MET A 327 -3.32 15.64 -23.49
CA MET A 327 -2.11 16.08 -24.18
C MET A 327 -2.22 15.88 -25.70
N PRO A 328 -1.43 16.60 -26.52
CA PRO A 328 -1.42 16.39 -27.95
C PRO A 328 -1.10 14.95 -28.34
N GLU A 329 -1.78 14.43 -29.35
CA GLU A 329 -1.63 13.03 -29.79
C GLU A 329 -0.19 12.71 -30.22
N ALA A 330 0.48 13.64 -30.89
CA ALA A 330 1.85 13.50 -31.37
C ALA A 330 2.92 13.61 -30.25
N SER A 331 2.54 14.00 -29.02
CA SER A 331 3.51 14.15 -27.93
C SER A 331 3.78 12.80 -27.28
N PRO A 332 5.04 12.36 -27.14
CA PRO A 332 5.37 11.17 -26.38
C PRO A 332 5.17 11.42 -24.88
N ALA A 333 4.89 10.36 -24.11
CA ALA A 333 4.83 10.42 -22.66
C ALA A 333 5.77 9.37 -22.04
N LEU A 334 6.35 9.69 -20.88
CA LEU A 334 7.19 8.81 -20.09
C LEU A 334 6.55 8.63 -18.71
N ASN A 335 6.49 7.38 -18.22
CA ASN A 335 5.78 7.07 -16.97
C ASN A 335 6.61 6.17 -16.05
N PRO A 336 7.66 6.68 -15.37
CA PRO A 336 8.29 5.97 -14.28
C PRO A 336 7.32 5.93 -13.09
N ALA A 337 7.12 4.74 -12.52
CA ALA A 337 6.14 4.56 -11.44
C ALA A 337 6.65 5.05 -10.09
N PHE A 338 7.96 5.01 -9.86
CA PHE A 338 8.60 5.25 -8.58
C PHE A 338 9.81 6.17 -8.72
N ASP A 339 10.18 6.80 -7.61
CA ASP A 339 11.49 7.43 -7.40
C ASP A 339 12.13 6.90 -6.11
N ILE A 340 13.40 7.23 -5.91
CA ILE A 340 14.15 6.81 -4.74
C ILE A 340 14.56 8.05 -3.96
N THR A 341 14.07 8.15 -2.73
CA THR A 341 14.43 9.17 -1.76
C THR A 341 15.65 8.68 -0.98
N PRO A 342 16.80 9.37 -1.06
CA PRO A 342 17.98 9.00 -0.30
C PRO A 342 17.75 9.09 1.21
N ALA A 343 18.37 8.21 1.97
CA ALA A 343 18.24 8.09 3.43
C ALA A 343 18.49 9.40 4.19
N HIS A 344 19.42 10.25 3.71
CA HIS A 344 19.73 11.53 4.35
C HIS A 344 18.61 12.57 4.29
N LEU A 345 17.59 12.37 3.42
CA LEU A 345 16.38 13.20 3.36
C LEU A 345 15.23 12.65 4.23
N VAL A 346 15.42 11.46 4.81
CA VAL A 346 14.40 10.78 5.61
C VAL A 346 14.71 11.00 7.09
N THR A 347 13.76 11.57 7.83
CA THR A 347 13.90 11.80 9.28
C THR A 347 13.81 10.49 10.05
N GLY A 348 12.91 9.59 9.63
CA GLY A 348 12.74 8.29 10.26
C GLY A 348 11.86 7.33 9.47
N ILE A 349 12.03 6.05 9.77
CA ILE A 349 11.21 4.96 9.27
C ILE A 349 10.31 4.50 10.43
N ILE A 350 9.00 4.62 10.25
CA ILE A 350 7.98 4.14 11.20
C ILE A 350 7.68 2.69 10.85
N THR A 351 7.94 1.78 11.77
CA THR A 351 7.72 0.34 11.59
C THR A 351 6.85 -0.21 12.71
N GLU A 352 6.47 -1.46 12.63
CA GLU A 352 5.78 -2.16 13.72
C GLU A 352 6.65 -2.35 14.98
N ARG A 353 7.97 -2.15 14.87
CA ARG A 353 8.93 -2.29 15.98
C ARG A 353 9.30 -0.95 16.61
N GLY A 354 8.95 0.16 16.01
CA GLY A 354 9.29 1.50 16.47
C GLY A 354 9.57 2.48 15.35
N VAL A 355 10.08 3.64 15.73
CA VAL A 355 10.55 4.68 14.81
C VAL A 355 12.06 4.69 14.82
N PHE A 356 12.68 4.46 13.68
CA PHE A 356 14.13 4.37 13.55
C PHE A 356 14.65 5.47 12.62
N ALA A 357 15.73 6.14 13.03
CA ALA A 357 16.51 6.90 12.06
C ALA A 357 17.06 5.94 10.99
N PRO A 358 17.20 6.35 9.72
CA PRO A 358 17.70 5.47 8.64
C PRO A 358 18.97 4.70 9.00
N SER A 359 19.93 5.36 9.65
CA SER A 359 21.19 4.73 10.09
C SER A 359 21.03 3.70 11.22
N GLN A 360 19.92 3.71 11.94
CA GLN A 360 19.62 2.80 13.06
C GLN A 360 18.69 1.66 12.66
N LEU A 361 18.11 1.70 11.45
CA LEU A 361 17.12 0.73 11.01
C LEU A 361 17.62 -0.72 11.13
N ALA A 362 18.81 -1.00 10.61
CA ALA A 362 19.38 -2.35 10.64
C ALA A 362 19.71 -2.84 12.06
N ALA A 363 20.12 -1.93 12.96
CA ALA A 363 20.39 -2.28 14.36
C ALA A 363 19.10 -2.63 15.10
N GLY A 364 18.03 -1.83 14.95
CA GLY A 364 16.75 -2.07 15.59
C GLY A 364 16.08 -3.39 15.21
N TYR A 365 16.47 -3.99 14.08
CA TYR A 365 15.98 -5.31 13.66
C TYR A 365 16.88 -6.47 14.10
N ARG A 366 18.13 -6.23 14.48
CA ARG A 366 19.07 -7.25 15.00
C ARG A 366 18.88 -7.53 16.49
N GLU A 367 18.51 -6.53 17.28
CA GLU A 367 18.36 -6.65 18.73
C GLU A 367 17.10 -7.42 19.15
N SER A 368 16.22 -7.76 18.21
CA SER A 368 14.94 -8.45 18.47
C SER A 368 14.87 -9.89 17.89
N ALA A 369 16.01 -10.43 17.41
CA ALA A 369 16.12 -11.78 16.84
C ALA A 369 16.69 -12.81 17.89
#